data_004ce6b64f16df19d76f028075774db9
#
_entry.id   004ce6b64f16df19d76f028075774db9
#
_cell.length_a   1.000
_cell.length_b   1.000
_cell.length_c   1.000
_cell.angle_alpha   90.00
_cell.angle_beta   90.00
_cell.angle_gamma   90.00
#
_symmetry.space_group_name_H-M   'P 1'
#
loop_
_entity.id
_entity.type
_entity.pdbx_description
1 polymer ?
#
loop_
_entity_poly.entity_id
_entity_poly.type
_entity_poly.pdbx_seq_one_letter_code
_entity_poly.pdbx_strand_id
1 'polypeptide(L)'
;VSAGGVVYRLDPDLQILLCGRNVERNDSAEHVMQWHLPKGTPERGETVEETALREVCEETGYTVRSEQYLQSIKYSFQNAKQDITYKKTVHFYLMSVISGDVSFHDHEFDEVKWVEPRDALSLIGYDNEKQIVRDAVDRLVELDDTRINHG
;
A
#
# COMPACT_ATOMS: atom_id res chain seq x y z
N VAL A 1 -12.12 1.74 10.24
CA VAL A 1 -11.69 2.43 9.00
C VAL A 1 -10.18 2.60 9.01
N SER A 2 -9.50 1.95 8.08
CA SER A 2 -8.06 2.08 7.93
C SER A 2 -7.75 2.89 6.68
N ALA A 3 -6.50 3.33 6.55
CA ALA A 3 -6.06 4.09 5.40
C ALA A 3 -4.61 3.80 5.06
N GLY A 4 -4.28 3.89 3.80
CA GLY A 4 -2.93 3.66 3.31
C GLY A 4 -2.71 4.29 1.95
N GLY A 5 -1.67 3.85 1.28
CA GLY A 5 -1.31 4.45 0.01
C GLY A 5 -0.59 3.54 -0.96
N VAL A 6 -0.67 3.92 -2.22
CA VAL A 6 0.21 3.43 -3.27
C VAL A 6 1.28 4.50 -3.45
N VAL A 7 2.49 4.20 -3.00
CA VAL A 7 3.63 5.11 -3.08
C VAL A 7 4.40 4.81 -4.35
N TYR A 8 4.60 5.81 -5.16
CA TYR A 8 5.33 5.65 -6.42
C TYR A 8 6.52 6.59 -6.51
N ARG A 9 7.44 6.23 -7.38
CA ARG A 9 8.52 7.11 -7.81
C ARG A 9 8.87 6.80 -9.28
N LEU A 10 9.51 7.75 -9.94
CA LEU A 10 10.03 7.59 -11.30
C LEU A 10 11.56 7.68 -11.21
N ASP A 11 12.27 6.52 -11.27
CA ASP A 11 13.72 6.50 -11.05
C ASP A 11 14.38 5.26 -11.69
N PRO A 12 14.74 5.29 -12.97
CA PRO A 12 14.21 6.15 -14.06
C PRO A 12 12.78 5.79 -14.45
N ASP A 13 12.38 4.54 -14.24
CA ASP A 13 11.05 4.03 -14.57
C ASP A 13 10.15 4.03 -13.35
N LEU A 14 8.85 3.86 -13.59
CA LEU A 14 7.85 3.80 -12.53
C LEU A 14 8.10 2.64 -11.58
N GLN A 15 8.15 2.94 -10.30
CA GLN A 15 8.28 1.94 -9.24
C GLN A 15 7.21 2.16 -8.18
N ILE A 16 6.77 1.07 -7.58
CA ILE A 16 5.78 1.03 -6.50
C ILE A 16 6.44 0.44 -5.25
N LEU A 17 6.12 1.02 -4.10
CA LEU A 17 6.69 0.60 -2.82
C LEU A 17 5.81 -0.45 -2.16
N LEU A 18 6.39 -1.60 -1.82
CA LEU A 18 5.70 -2.69 -1.15
C LEU A 18 6.33 -3.02 0.19
N CYS A 19 5.49 -3.50 1.11
CA CYS A 19 5.88 -3.94 2.43
C CYS A 19 5.72 -5.46 2.53
N GLY A 20 6.76 -6.13 2.97
CA GLY A 20 6.79 -7.59 3.05
C GLY A 20 6.90 -8.09 4.47
N ARG A 21 6.12 -9.10 4.79
CA ARG A 21 6.13 -9.79 6.08
C ARG A 21 6.42 -11.26 5.87
N ASN A 22 7.38 -11.78 6.62
CA ASN A 22 7.73 -13.18 6.60
C ASN A 22 6.71 -13.97 7.42
N VAL A 23 6.02 -14.92 6.80
CA VAL A 23 4.99 -15.72 7.46
C VAL A 23 5.30 -17.20 7.29
N GLU A 24 4.93 -18.00 8.31
CA GLU A 24 5.02 -19.44 8.21
C GLU A 24 3.88 -19.96 7.34
N ARG A 25 4.24 -20.86 6.43
CA ARG A 25 3.28 -21.50 5.57
C ARG A 25 2.76 -22.76 6.30
N ASN A 26 1.46 -22.80 6.57
CA ASN A 26 0.71 -23.91 7.18
C ASN A 26 1.51 -25.17 7.54
N ASP A 27 1.82 -25.35 8.81
CA ASP A 27 2.43 -26.57 9.38
C ASP A 27 3.78 -26.97 8.78
N SER A 28 4.38 -26.18 7.90
CA SER A 28 5.71 -26.44 7.40
C SER A 28 6.69 -25.42 7.98
N ALA A 29 7.95 -25.78 8.07
CA ALA A 29 9.01 -24.88 8.51
C ALA A 29 9.38 -23.84 7.44
N GLU A 30 8.64 -23.83 6.33
CA GLU A 30 8.90 -22.87 5.24
C GLU A 30 8.32 -21.50 5.56
N HIS A 31 9.14 -20.49 5.39
CA HIS A 31 8.72 -19.09 5.50
C HIS A 31 8.52 -18.51 4.12
N VAL A 32 7.40 -17.83 3.93
CA VAL A 32 7.06 -17.16 2.68
C VAL A 32 6.86 -15.69 2.96
N MET A 33 7.41 -14.84 2.10
CA MET A 33 7.20 -13.40 2.20
C MET A 33 5.83 -13.05 1.62
N GLN A 34 4.98 -12.41 2.43
CA GLN A 34 3.71 -11.84 1.97
C GLN A 34 3.90 -10.35 1.72
N TRP A 35 3.48 -9.89 0.55
CA TRP A 35 3.65 -8.50 0.13
C TRP A 35 2.33 -7.76 0.14
N HIS A 36 2.36 -6.54 0.68
CA HIS A 36 1.19 -5.70 0.88
C HIS A 36 1.49 -4.24 0.56
N LEU A 37 0.42 -3.48 0.35
CA LEU A 37 0.50 -2.02 0.36
C LEU A 37 0.55 -1.54 1.82
N PRO A 38 1.28 -0.45 2.12
CA PRO A 38 1.30 0.11 3.46
C PRO A 38 -0.06 0.70 3.84
N LYS A 39 -0.52 0.40 5.05
CA LYS A 39 -1.81 0.87 5.58
C LYS A 39 -1.87 0.66 7.07
N GLY A 40 -2.77 1.35 7.72
CA GLY A 40 -2.99 1.14 9.16
C GLY A 40 -4.23 1.84 9.69
N THR A 41 -4.37 1.79 11.01
CA THR A 41 -5.56 2.21 11.73
C THR A 41 -5.42 3.65 12.21
N PRO A 42 -6.52 4.45 12.17
CA PRO A 42 -6.45 5.84 12.62
C PRO A 42 -6.19 5.96 14.13
N GLU A 43 -5.47 6.99 14.48
CA GLU A 43 -5.35 7.46 15.85
C GLU A 43 -6.46 8.47 16.13
N ARG A 44 -6.72 8.68 17.40
CA ARG A 44 -7.78 9.58 17.82
C ARG A 44 -7.57 10.99 17.27
N GLY A 45 -8.59 11.53 16.61
CA GLY A 45 -8.55 12.87 16.06
C GLY A 45 -7.96 12.98 14.65
N GLU A 46 -7.48 11.88 14.07
CA GLU A 46 -6.95 11.89 12.72
C GLU A 46 -8.06 11.81 11.68
N THR A 47 -7.87 12.54 10.58
CA THR A 47 -8.66 12.31 9.36
C THR A 47 -8.14 11.05 8.67
N VAL A 48 -8.93 10.53 7.73
CA VAL A 48 -8.54 9.35 6.92
C VAL A 48 -7.23 9.62 6.18
N GLU A 49 -7.09 10.79 5.57
CA GLU A 49 -5.87 11.16 4.85
C GLU A 49 -4.66 11.28 5.77
N GLU A 50 -4.83 11.88 6.95
CA GLU A 50 -3.76 11.99 7.93
C GLU A 50 -3.29 10.61 8.40
N THR A 51 -4.23 9.68 8.61
CA THR A 51 -3.92 8.29 8.95
C THR A 51 -3.08 7.64 7.86
N ALA A 52 -3.48 7.82 6.60
CA ALA A 52 -2.76 7.27 5.46
C ALA A 52 -1.32 7.79 5.42
N LEU A 53 -1.13 9.09 5.56
CA LEU A 53 0.19 9.71 5.53
C LEU A 53 1.09 9.22 6.66
N ARG A 54 0.54 9.13 7.88
CA ARG A 54 1.30 8.68 9.05
C ARG A 54 1.68 7.20 8.94
N GLU A 55 0.73 6.34 8.62
CA GLU A 55 0.96 4.90 8.53
C GLU A 55 1.96 4.56 7.42
N VAL A 56 1.84 5.21 6.26
CA VAL A 56 2.79 5.01 5.18
C VAL A 56 4.19 5.43 5.61
N CYS A 57 4.32 6.57 6.29
CA CYS A 57 5.62 7.03 6.80
C CYS A 57 6.23 6.03 7.77
N GLU A 58 5.45 5.55 8.74
CA GLU A 58 5.92 4.59 9.75
C GLU A 58 6.36 3.27 9.11
N GLU A 59 5.52 2.71 8.24
CA GLU A 59 5.76 1.39 7.66
C GLU A 59 6.83 1.37 6.59
N THR A 60 7.01 2.46 5.86
CA THR A 60 7.93 2.49 4.71
C THR A 60 9.23 3.26 4.96
N GLY A 61 9.23 4.18 5.91
CA GLY A 61 10.37 5.06 6.16
C GLY A 61 10.39 6.31 5.29
N TYR A 62 9.35 6.52 4.47
CA TYR A 62 9.27 7.68 3.57
C TYR A 62 8.23 8.68 4.04
N THR A 63 8.61 9.97 3.99
CA THR A 63 7.63 11.06 4.08
C THR A 63 7.04 11.25 2.70
N VAL A 64 5.71 11.23 2.62
CA VAL A 64 4.98 11.19 1.36
C VAL A 64 3.98 12.32 1.25
N ARG A 65 3.61 12.64 0.01
CA ARG A 65 2.56 13.59 -0.32
C ARG A 65 1.38 12.82 -0.91
N SER A 66 0.18 13.08 -0.40
CA SER A 66 -1.05 12.56 -0.98
C SER A 66 -1.39 13.38 -2.24
N GLU A 67 -1.57 12.70 -3.36
CA GLU A 67 -1.90 13.35 -4.62
C GLU A 67 -3.37 13.21 -5.01
N GLN A 68 -3.91 11.99 -4.88
CA GLN A 68 -5.30 11.69 -5.22
C GLN A 68 -5.83 10.60 -4.32
N TYR A 69 -7.11 10.67 -4.03
CA TYR A 69 -7.84 9.54 -3.46
C TYR A 69 -8.07 8.52 -4.58
N LEU A 70 -7.72 7.27 -4.33
CA LEU A 70 -7.92 6.19 -5.31
C LEU A 70 -9.28 5.54 -5.15
N GLN A 71 -9.41 4.72 -4.13
CA GLN A 71 -10.66 4.03 -3.81
C GLN A 71 -10.53 3.33 -2.46
N SER A 72 -11.62 2.77 -1.99
CA SER A 72 -11.61 1.93 -0.80
C SER A 72 -11.81 0.47 -1.18
N ILE A 73 -11.26 -0.41 -0.35
CA ILE A 73 -11.54 -1.84 -0.44
C ILE A 73 -12.15 -2.30 0.88
N LYS A 74 -12.94 -3.36 0.81
CA LYS A 74 -13.61 -3.90 1.98
C LYS A 74 -13.15 -5.33 2.21
N TYR A 75 -12.83 -5.62 3.45
CA TYR A 75 -12.50 -6.96 3.90
C TYR A 75 -13.63 -7.45 4.79
N SER A 76 -14.02 -8.72 4.62
CA SER A 76 -14.89 -9.42 5.57
C SER A 76 -14.10 -10.58 6.14
N PHE A 77 -14.09 -10.71 7.45
CA PHE A 77 -13.51 -11.88 8.09
C PHE A 77 -14.41 -12.33 9.24
N GLN A 78 -14.47 -13.63 9.44
CA GLN A 78 -15.34 -14.24 10.41
C GLN A 78 -14.52 -14.78 11.58
N ASN A 79 -14.95 -14.45 12.80
CA ASN A 79 -14.38 -15.07 13.98
C ASN A 79 -15.24 -16.29 14.32
N ALA A 80 -14.71 -17.49 14.02
CA ALA A 80 -15.42 -18.76 14.19
C ALA A 80 -15.81 -19.02 15.65
N LYS A 81 -15.07 -18.50 16.63
CA LYS A 81 -15.35 -18.69 18.05
C LYS A 81 -16.51 -17.85 18.56
N GLN A 82 -16.76 -16.69 17.93
CA GLN A 82 -17.79 -15.74 18.37
C GLN A 82 -18.96 -15.64 17.40
N ASP A 83 -18.88 -16.33 16.27
CA ASP A 83 -19.88 -16.28 15.21
C ASP A 83 -20.17 -14.82 14.77
N ILE A 84 -19.13 -13.99 14.76
CA ILE A 84 -19.23 -12.58 14.38
C ILE A 84 -18.48 -12.36 13.07
N THR A 85 -19.13 -11.68 12.14
CA THR A 85 -18.50 -11.24 10.89
C THR A 85 -18.01 -9.81 11.08
N TYR A 86 -16.72 -9.61 10.90
CA TYR A 86 -16.10 -8.29 10.94
C TYR A 86 -15.95 -7.76 9.54
N LYS A 87 -16.28 -6.48 9.36
CA LYS A 87 -16.09 -5.77 8.09
C LYS A 87 -15.11 -4.63 8.32
N LYS A 88 -14.11 -4.56 7.46
CA LYS A 88 -13.09 -3.51 7.53
C LYS A 88 -13.02 -2.79 6.19
N THR A 89 -13.04 -1.47 6.23
CA THR A 89 -12.84 -0.63 5.05
C THR A 89 -11.46 -0.01 5.12
N VAL A 90 -10.72 -0.06 4.00
CA VAL A 90 -9.41 0.56 3.89
C VAL A 90 -9.44 1.53 2.71
N HIS A 91 -9.11 2.79 2.97
CA HIS A 91 -9.03 3.84 1.95
C HIS A 91 -7.60 3.99 1.46
N PHE A 92 -7.42 4.08 0.15
CA PHE A 92 -6.09 4.22 -0.44
C PHE A 92 -5.96 5.52 -1.23
N TYR A 93 -4.78 6.11 -1.10
CA TYR A 93 -4.39 7.35 -1.79
C TYR A 93 -3.17 7.10 -2.67
N LEU A 94 -3.10 7.79 -3.79
CA LEU A 94 -1.90 7.84 -4.62
C LEU A 94 -0.93 8.83 -3.98
N MET A 95 0.30 8.40 -3.74
CA MET A 95 1.29 9.19 -3.00
C MET A 95 2.63 9.23 -3.70
N SER A 96 3.27 10.39 -3.65
CA SER A 96 4.65 10.57 -4.12
C SER A 96 5.58 10.82 -2.94
N VAL A 97 6.87 10.52 -3.14
CA VAL A 97 7.89 10.66 -2.09
C VAL A 97 8.34 12.11 -1.97
N ILE A 98 8.41 12.60 -0.72
CA ILE A 98 9.03 13.88 -0.40
C ILE A 98 10.47 13.66 0.04
N SER A 99 10.69 12.72 0.98
CA SER A 99 11.99 12.41 1.56
C SER A 99 11.95 11.07 2.26
N GLY A 100 13.09 10.62 2.75
CA GLY A 100 13.19 9.40 3.55
C GLY A 100 13.96 8.30 2.86
N ASP A 101 13.94 7.12 3.48
CA ASP A 101 14.65 5.94 2.99
C ASP A 101 14.02 4.70 3.62
N VAL A 102 14.09 3.57 2.92
CA VAL A 102 13.55 2.30 3.40
C VAL A 102 14.17 1.87 4.74
N SER A 103 15.40 2.29 5.03
CA SER A 103 16.05 1.96 6.31
C SER A 103 15.34 2.56 7.52
N PHE A 104 14.47 3.53 7.33
CA PHE A 104 13.74 4.19 8.41
C PHE A 104 12.39 3.53 8.72
N HIS A 105 12.02 2.44 8.03
CA HIS A 105 10.75 1.76 8.29
C HIS A 105 10.74 1.16 9.71
N ASP A 106 9.54 1.04 10.27
CA ASP A 106 9.37 0.43 11.60
C ASP A 106 9.53 -1.10 11.56
N HIS A 107 9.21 -1.77 12.66
CA HIS A 107 9.38 -3.21 12.81
C HIS A 107 8.16 -4.03 12.41
N GLU A 108 7.10 -3.40 11.91
CA GLU A 108 5.89 -4.12 11.52
C GLU A 108 6.12 -5.04 10.32
N PHE A 109 6.95 -4.61 9.38
CA PHE A 109 7.32 -5.40 8.21
C PHE A 109 8.80 -5.76 8.25
N ASP A 110 9.13 -6.91 7.68
CA ASP A 110 10.50 -7.41 7.62
C ASP A 110 11.30 -6.75 6.50
N GLU A 111 10.62 -6.37 5.42
CA GLU A 111 11.27 -5.79 4.26
C GLU A 111 10.34 -4.75 3.60
N VAL A 112 10.95 -3.68 3.09
CA VAL A 112 10.26 -2.66 2.29
C VAL A 112 11.09 -2.47 1.03
N LYS A 113 10.45 -2.58 -0.15
CA LYS A 113 11.22 -2.46 -1.40
C LYS A 113 10.42 -1.80 -2.52
N TRP A 114 11.16 -1.20 -3.43
CA TRP A 114 10.63 -0.65 -4.67
C TRP A 114 10.60 -1.75 -5.73
N VAL A 115 9.49 -1.87 -6.43
CA VAL A 115 9.32 -2.84 -7.51
C VAL A 115 8.62 -2.18 -8.69
N GLU A 116 8.80 -2.75 -9.88
CA GLU A 116 8.04 -2.32 -11.05
C GLU A 116 6.57 -2.70 -10.87
N PRO A 117 5.63 -1.97 -11.51
CA PRO A 117 4.20 -2.29 -11.39
C PRO A 117 3.85 -3.73 -11.70
N ARG A 118 4.47 -4.31 -12.72
CA ARG A 118 4.25 -5.71 -13.09
C ARG A 118 4.64 -6.66 -11.97
N ASP A 119 5.76 -6.38 -11.30
CA ASP A 119 6.22 -7.18 -10.18
C ASP A 119 5.32 -7.00 -8.96
N ALA A 120 4.82 -5.78 -8.73
CA ALA A 120 3.86 -5.54 -7.66
C ALA A 120 2.60 -6.40 -7.84
N LEU A 121 2.06 -6.47 -9.05
CA LEU A 121 0.90 -7.29 -9.36
C LEU A 121 1.17 -8.79 -9.20
N SER A 122 2.42 -9.22 -9.40
CA SER A 122 2.82 -10.61 -9.21
C SER A 122 3.03 -10.96 -7.73
N LEU A 123 3.59 -10.03 -6.96
CA LEU A 123 3.96 -10.25 -5.56
C LEU A 123 2.80 -10.14 -4.58
N ILE A 124 1.89 -9.20 -4.80
CA ILE A 124 0.72 -9.01 -3.94
C ILE A 124 -0.21 -10.21 -4.07
N GLY A 125 -0.59 -10.80 -2.94
CA GLY A 125 -1.41 -12.01 -2.93
C GLY A 125 -2.92 -11.77 -2.95
N TYR A 126 -3.39 -10.54 -2.75
CA TYR A 126 -4.81 -10.22 -2.63
C TYR A 126 -5.30 -9.45 -3.86
N ASP A 127 -6.36 -9.95 -4.49
CA ASP A 127 -6.91 -9.36 -5.72
C ASP A 127 -7.40 -7.93 -5.51
N ASN A 128 -7.96 -7.63 -4.35
CA ASN A 128 -8.43 -6.27 -4.06
C ASN A 128 -7.28 -5.26 -3.98
N GLU A 129 -6.15 -5.64 -3.40
CA GLU A 129 -4.96 -4.76 -3.39
C GLU A 129 -4.34 -4.64 -4.78
N LYS A 130 -4.35 -5.72 -5.57
CA LYS A 130 -3.89 -5.66 -6.97
C LYS A 130 -4.72 -4.65 -7.76
N GLN A 131 -6.03 -4.61 -7.54
CA GLN A 131 -6.91 -3.66 -8.20
C GLN A 131 -6.57 -2.22 -7.85
N ILE A 132 -6.17 -1.96 -6.59
CA ILE A 132 -5.71 -0.65 -6.15
C ILE A 132 -4.45 -0.24 -6.94
N VAL A 133 -3.50 -1.16 -7.08
CA VAL A 133 -2.27 -0.89 -7.85
C VAL A 133 -2.59 -0.60 -9.31
N ARG A 134 -3.50 -1.37 -9.92
CA ARG A 134 -3.92 -1.14 -11.32
C ARG A 134 -4.53 0.24 -11.49
N ASP A 135 -5.42 0.64 -10.58
CA ASP A 135 -6.04 1.96 -10.60
C ASP A 135 -4.97 3.07 -10.49
N ALA A 136 -4.02 2.90 -9.59
CA ALA A 136 -2.92 3.86 -9.43
C ALA A 136 -2.10 4.00 -10.71
N VAL A 137 -1.73 2.88 -11.31
CA VAL A 137 -0.93 2.88 -12.55
C VAL A 137 -1.70 3.52 -13.70
N ASP A 138 -3.00 3.21 -13.84
CA ASP A 138 -3.84 3.80 -14.88
C ASP A 138 -3.91 5.31 -14.75
N ARG A 139 -4.04 5.83 -13.53
CA ARG A 139 -4.07 7.28 -13.28
C ARG A 139 -2.74 7.95 -13.59
N LEU A 140 -1.63 7.28 -13.28
CA LEU A 140 -0.29 7.80 -13.59
C LEU A 140 -0.03 7.85 -15.10
N VAL A 141 -0.50 6.85 -15.83
CA VAL A 141 -0.41 6.82 -17.30
C VAL A 141 -1.25 7.94 -17.92
N GLU A 142 -2.46 8.18 -17.41
CA GLU A 142 -3.34 9.27 -17.87
C GLU A 142 -2.68 10.64 -17.65
N LEU A 143 -2.06 10.84 -16.50
CA LEU A 143 -1.35 12.10 -16.20
C LEU A 143 -0.18 12.34 -17.17
N ASP A 144 0.57 11.29 -17.49
CA ASP A 144 1.68 11.35 -18.44
C ASP A 144 1.18 11.69 -19.84
N ASP A 145 0.13 11.03 -20.32
CA ASP A 145 -0.50 11.30 -21.61
C ASP A 145 -1.01 12.74 -21.69
N THR A 146 -1.60 13.25 -20.62
CA THR A 146 -2.08 14.63 -20.55
C THR A 146 -0.91 15.62 -20.68
N ARG A 147 0.20 15.35 -20.06
CA ARG A 147 1.42 16.19 -20.16
C ARG A 147 1.97 16.19 -21.57
N ILE A 148 2.01 15.05 -22.23
CA ILE A 148 2.48 14.90 -23.60
C ILE A 148 1.57 15.69 -24.56
N ASN A 149 0.26 15.62 -24.37
CA ASN A 149 -0.72 16.27 -25.24
C ASN A 149 -0.78 17.79 -25.05
N HIS A 150 -0.29 18.32 -23.94
CA HIS A 150 -0.28 19.76 -23.63
C HIS A 150 1.10 20.40 -23.74
N GLY A 151 2.10 19.58 -24.00
CA GLY A 151 3.46 20.06 -24.21
C GLY A 151 3.72 20.23 -25.67
#